data_fb8fcba471a75e28446569f0a9f1db9e
#
_entry.id   fb8fcba471a75e28446569f0a9f1db9e
#
_cell.length_a   1.000
_cell.length_b   1.000
_cell.length_c   1.000
_cell.angle_alpha   90.00
_cell.angle_beta   90.00
_cell.angle_gamma   90.00
#
_symmetry.space_group_name_H-M   'P 1'
#
loop_
_entity.id
_entity.type
_entity.pdbx_description
1 polymer ?
#
loop_
_entity_poly.entity_id
_entity_poly.type
_entity_poly.pdbx_seq_one_letter_code
_entity_poly.pdbx_strand_id
1 'polypeptide(L)'
;PKSFVPWRGWTLRIQEDGSMEPWAAGMRSPCGISMIDGELFYTDNQGDWVGSGSIMPIKKGAFMGHPASLVWSSMPNSPLKLKPEDIFAKVNPRIEFEPNSGEPIQPVNIENEIFMTESEMKKYIPELQVPAVWLPHGILGISNSEIVKIPKGVFGPFEEQWLVGDQGQSKLSRVFMEKVNGELQGCAWEFRNGFQSGIVRMAWA
;
A
#
# COMPACT_ATOMS: atom_id res chain seq x y z
N PRO A 1 1.05 16.08 2.92
CA PRO A 1 1.76 16.56 4.13
C PRO A 1 3.26 16.35 3.99
N LYS A 2 4.05 17.35 4.43
CA LYS A 2 5.50 17.24 4.44
C LYS A 2 5.95 16.15 5.41
N SER A 3 6.88 15.31 4.97
CA SER A 3 7.50 14.33 5.85
C SER A 3 8.65 14.99 6.59
N PHE A 4 8.54 15.14 7.92
CA PHE A 4 9.59 15.77 8.75
C PHE A 4 10.49 14.75 9.45
N VAL A 5 10.11 13.49 9.42
CA VAL A 5 10.86 12.40 10.05
C VAL A 5 11.56 11.59 8.96
N PRO A 6 12.89 11.41 9.03
CA PRO A 6 13.62 10.58 8.09
C PRO A 6 12.97 9.20 7.93
N TRP A 7 12.91 8.75 6.68
CA TRP A 7 12.35 7.46 6.28
C TRP A 7 10.85 7.26 6.57
N ARG A 8 10.11 8.30 6.90
CA ARG A 8 8.64 8.19 7.00
C ARG A 8 8.04 7.76 5.67
N GLY A 9 7.15 6.76 5.71
CA GLY A 9 6.54 6.14 4.53
C GLY A 9 7.47 5.19 3.78
N TRP A 10 8.53 4.71 4.46
CA TRP A 10 9.45 3.70 3.98
C TRP A 10 9.32 2.40 4.78
N THR A 11 9.58 1.28 4.12
CA THR A 11 9.93 0.04 4.78
C THR A 11 11.40 0.07 5.09
N LEU A 12 11.76 -0.34 6.30
CA LEU A 12 13.13 -0.43 6.77
C LEU A 12 13.40 -1.87 7.19
N ARG A 13 14.51 -2.42 6.74
CA ARG A 13 15.02 -3.69 7.23
C ARG A 13 16.02 -3.42 8.34
N ILE A 14 15.79 -4.01 9.50
CA ILE A 14 16.73 -3.96 10.62
C ILE A 14 17.55 -5.25 10.59
N GLN A 15 18.86 -5.14 10.54
CA GLN A 15 19.79 -6.25 10.56
C GLN A 15 20.03 -6.72 12.00
N GLU A 16 20.62 -7.90 12.17
CA GLU A 16 20.95 -8.45 13.50
C GLU A 16 21.92 -7.57 14.30
N ASP A 17 22.80 -6.85 13.62
CA ASP A 17 23.73 -5.88 14.24
C ASP A 17 23.07 -4.54 14.60
N GLY A 18 21.77 -4.40 14.37
CA GLY A 18 21.00 -3.17 14.60
C GLY A 18 21.12 -2.13 13.48
N SER A 19 21.91 -2.39 12.43
CA SER A 19 21.98 -1.48 11.29
C SER A 19 20.64 -1.44 10.53
N MET A 20 20.35 -0.28 9.97
CA MET A 20 19.09 -0.02 9.28
C MET A 20 19.32 0.12 7.78
N GLU A 21 18.59 -0.65 7.00
CA GLU A 21 18.61 -0.63 5.54
C GLU A 21 17.25 -0.14 5.01
N PRO A 22 17.20 1.01 4.28
CA PRO A 22 16.00 1.43 3.60
C PRO A 22 15.67 0.46 2.47
N TRP A 23 14.39 0.07 2.36
CA TRP A 23 13.99 -1.02 1.49
C TRP A 23 13.06 -0.59 0.35
N ALA A 24 11.92 0.01 0.68
CA ALA A 24 10.91 0.49 -0.27
C ALA A 24 10.24 1.76 0.24
N ALA A 25 9.74 2.61 -0.66
CA ALA A 25 9.11 3.89 -0.35
C ALA A 25 7.66 3.95 -0.84
N GLY A 26 6.93 4.96 -0.39
CA GLY A 26 5.61 5.28 -0.96
C GLY A 26 4.44 4.67 -0.22
N MET A 27 4.63 4.21 1.00
CA MET A 27 3.55 3.77 1.87
C MET A 27 2.80 4.97 2.46
N ARG A 28 1.48 4.90 2.49
CA ARG A 28 0.64 5.94 3.09
C ARG A 28 0.24 5.63 4.52
N SER A 29 -0.49 4.56 4.72
CA SER A 29 -0.97 4.14 6.04
C SER A 29 -0.98 2.62 6.16
N PRO A 30 0.21 2.00 6.14
CA PRO A 30 0.34 0.56 6.29
C PRO A 30 -0.17 0.13 7.67
N CYS A 31 -1.01 -0.89 7.71
CA CYS A 31 -1.50 -1.45 8.97
C CYS A 31 -1.15 -2.93 9.12
N GLY A 32 -1.50 -3.76 8.15
CA GLY A 32 -1.09 -5.15 8.11
C GLY A 32 0.26 -5.32 7.41
N ILE A 33 1.17 -6.06 8.02
CA ILE A 33 2.44 -6.46 7.40
C ILE A 33 2.70 -7.92 7.75
N SER A 34 2.99 -8.73 6.74
CA SER A 34 3.18 -10.17 6.94
C SER A 34 4.19 -10.75 5.97
N MET A 35 4.99 -11.68 6.47
CA MET A 35 5.83 -12.53 5.63
C MET A 35 5.04 -13.77 5.24
N ILE A 36 4.77 -13.95 3.96
CA ILE A 36 4.01 -15.08 3.43
C ILE A 36 4.81 -15.74 2.32
N ASP A 37 5.07 -17.03 2.45
CA ASP A 37 5.83 -17.84 1.49
C ASP A 37 7.20 -17.22 1.11
N GLY A 38 7.85 -16.54 2.06
CA GLY A 38 9.16 -15.91 1.88
C GLY A 38 9.11 -14.53 1.19
N GLU A 39 7.93 -14.01 0.90
CA GLU A 39 7.74 -12.66 0.36
C GLU A 39 7.06 -11.77 1.41
N LEU A 40 7.45 -10.50 1.48
CA LEU A 40 6.89 -9.53 2.42
C LEU A 40 5.73 -8.78 1.76
N PHE A 41 4.61 -8.70 2.47
CA PHE A 41 3.40 -8.00 2.03
C PHE A 41 2.94 -6.99 3.06
N TYR A 42 2.20 -5.99 2.58
CA TYR A 42 1.44 -5.12 3.45
C TYR A 42 0.08 -4.77 2.84
N THR A 43 -0.84 -4.34 3.69
CA THR A 43 -2.09 -3.72 3.28
C THR A 43 -1.96 -2.21 3.41
N ASP A 44 -2.41 -1.48 2.40
CA ASP A 44 -2.53 -0.03 2.46
C ASP A 44 -3.97 0.40 2.27
N ASN A 45 -4.27 1.61 2.72
CA ASN A 45 -5.59 2.20 2.62
C ASN A 45 -5.67 3.20 1.46
N GLN A 46 -6.88 3.52 1.04
CA GLN A 46 -7.14 4.58 0.09
C GLN A 46 -6.45 5.88 0.51
N GLY A 47 -5.86 6.58 -0.45
CA GLY A 47 -5.16 7.83 -0.26
C GLY A 47 -5.36 8.80 -1.42
N ASP A 48 -4.70 9.95 -1.33
CA ASP A 48 -4.81 11.02 -2.33
C ASP A 48 -4.18 10.64 -3.68
N TRP A 49 -3.23 9.71 -3.67
CA TRP A 49 -2.46 9.27 -4.84
C TRP A 49 -2.86 7.88 -5.35
N VAL A 50 -3.29 7.02 -4.44
CA VAL A 50 -3.76 5.67 -4.74
C VAL A 50 -5.20 5.58 -4.26
N GLY A 51 -6.14 5.52 -5.19
CA GLY A 51 -7.56 5.72 -4.94
C GLY A 51 -8.30 4.58 -4.25
N SER A 52 -7.60 3.51 -3.84
CA SER A 52 -8.23 2.37 -3.18
C SER A 52 -7.28 1.68 -2.21
N GLY A 53 -7.83 0.85 -1.32
CA GLY A 53 -7.04 -0.08 -0.53
C GLY A 53 -6.44 -1.19 -1.39
N SER A 54 -5.37 -1.81 -0.90
CA SER A 54 -4.63 -2.81 -1.67
C SER A 54 -3.81 -3.77 -0.81
N ILE A 55 -3.42 -4.87 -1.43
CA ILE A 55 -2.36 -5.77 -0.95
C ILE A 55 -1.16 -5.58 -1.86
N MET A 56 -0.05 -5.16 -1.28
CA MET A 56 1.19 -4.85 -1.98
C MET A 56 2.31 -5.82 -1.59
N PRO A 57 2.98 -6.46 -2.54
CA PRO A 57 4.27 -7.09 -2.27
C PRO A 57 5.35 -6.01 -2.09
N ILE A 58 6.22 -6.18 -1.10
CA ILE A 58 7.28 -5.22 -0.79
C ILE A 58 8.61 -5.72 -1.37
N LYS A 59 9.00 -5.18 -2.51
CA LYS A 59 10.30 -5.47 -3.16
C LYS A 59 11.31 -4.37 -2.84
N LYS A 60 12.59 -4.73 -2.75
CA LYS A 60 13.67 -3.73 -2.54
C LYS A 60 13.72 -2.74 -3.70
N GLY A 61 13.78 -1.44 -3.39
CA GLY A 61 13.80 -0.37 -4.39
C GLY A 61 12.44 -0.07 -5.03
N ALA A 62 11.35 -0.66 -4.52
CA ALA A 62 10.01 -0.39 -5.02
C ALA A 62 9.42 0.93 -4.48
N PHE A 63 8.56 1.53 -5.29
CA PHE A 63 7.75 2.70 -4.95
C PHE A 63 6.26 2.31 -4.89
N MET A 64 5.61 2.53 -3.76
CA MET A 64 4.24 2.09 -3.47
C MET A 64 3.17 3.13 -3.81
N GLY A 65 3.50 4.20 -4.54
CA GLY A 65 2.55 5.15 -5.09
C GLY A 65 2.40 6.48 -4.35
N HIS A 66 2.74 6.60 -3.06
CA HIS A 66 2.60 7.86 -2.33
C HIS A 66 3.88 8.69 -2.33
N PRO A 67 3.94 9.84 -3.04
CA PRO A 67 5.21 10.56 -3.31
C PRO A 67 5.81 11.30 -2.12
N ALA A 68 5.07 11.54 -1.04
CA ALA A 68 5.57 12.33 0.10
C ALA A 68 6.85 11.73 0.74
N SER A 69 7.04 10.41 0.68
CA SER A 69 8.21 9.71 1.21
C SER A 69 9.45 9.86 0.35
N LEU A 70 9.30 10.22 -0.94
CA LEU A 70 10.39 10.32 -1.90
C LEU A 70 11.38 11.44 -1.59
N VAL A 71 11.04 12.36 -0.71
CA VAL A 71 11.98 13.39 -0.21
C VAL A 71 13.22 12.76 0.45
N TRP A 72 13.12 11.51 0.93
CA TRP A 72 14.22 10.77 1.55
C TRP A 72 15.03 9.94 0.57
N SER A 73 14.62 9.85 -0.69
CA SER A 73 15.32 9.06 -1.72
C SER A 73 16.74 9.58 -2.01
N SER A 74 17.01 10.84 -1.69
CA SER A 74 18.34 11.44 -1.84
C SER A 74 19.32 11.06 -0.72
N MET A 75 18.83 10.46 0.36
CA MET A 75 19.68 10.08 1.48
C MET A 75 20.68 8.97 1.10
N PRO A 76 21.84 8.91 1.77
CA PRO A 76 22.78 7.81 1.60
C PRO A 76 22.09 6.45 1.80
N ASN A 77 22.53 5.46 1.04
CA ASN A 77 22.02 4.08 1.08
C ASN A 77 20.56 3.90 0.62
N SER A 78 19.91 4.93 0.08
CA SER A 78 18.61 4.75 -0.56
C SER A 78 18.71 3.86 -1.79
N PRO A 79 17.95 2.75 -1.87
CA PRO A 79 17.89 1.91 -3.05
C PRO A 79 17.10 2.55 -4.19
N LEU A 80 16.39 3.62 -3.91
CA LEU A 80 15.49 4.32 -4.83
C LEU A 80 16.04 5.72 -5.10
N LYS A 81 16.09 6.12 -6.37
CA LYS A 81 16.56 7.46 -6.80
C LYS A 81 15.45 8.37 -7.31
N LEU A 82 14.23 7.89 -7.28
CA LEU A 82 13.03 8.61 -7.67
C LEU A 82 12.79 9.82 -6.76
N LYS A 83 12.36 10.95 -7.34
CA LYS A 83 12.03 12.18 -6.61
C LYS A 83 10.53 12.49 -6.73
N PRO A 84 9.95 13.27 -5.81
CA PRO A 84 8.56 13.71 -5.93
C PRO A 84 8.25 14.38 -7.27
N GLU A 85 9.18 15.17 -7.81
CA GLU A 85 9.03 15.90 -9.06
C GLU A 85 8.88 14.98 -10.27
N ASP A 86 9.46 13.78 -10.23
CA ASP A 86 9.32 12.77 -11.30
C ASP A 86 7.88 12.29 -11.40
N ILE A 87 7.18 12.19 -10.27
CA ILE A 87 5.75 11.87 -10.22
C ILE A 87 4.93 13.06 -10.70
N PHE A 88 5.21 14.25 -10.17
CA PHE A 88 4.44 15.47 -10.49
C PHE A 88 4.57 15.90 -11.95
N ALA A 89 5.64 15.52 -12.62
CA ALA A 89 5.80 15.74 -14.06
C ALA A 89 4.84 14.90 -14.92
N LYS A 90 4.21 13.87 -14.35
CA LYS A 90 3.32 12.93 -15.08
C LYS A 90 1.85 13.05 -14.69
N VAL A 91 1.59 13.39 -13.44
CA VAL A 91 0.24 13.55 -12.91
C VAL A 91 0.13 14.91 -12.24
N ASN A 92 -1.00 15.58 -12.43
CA ASN A 92 -1.24 16.84 -11.73
C ASN A 92 -1.49 16.51 -10.25
N PRO A 93 -0.59 16.94 -9.35
CA PRO A 93 -0.91 16.87 -7.93
C PRO A 93 -2.08 17.82 -7.66
N ARG A 94 -3.13 17.37 -7.06
CA ARG A 94 -4.31 18.14 -6.62
C ARG A 94 -3.98 19.22 -5.59
N ILE A 95 -2.89 19.91 -5.65
CA ILE A 95 -2.50 20.82 -4.60
C ILE A 95 -2.53 22.23 -5.15
N GLU A 96 -3.71 22.84 -5.12
CA GLU A 96 -3.80 24.31 -5.05
C GLU A 96 -3.53 24.73 -3.61
N PHE A 97 -2.78 25.80 -3.47
CA PHE A 97 -2.47 26.38 -2.17
C PHE A 97 -3.19 27.71 -2.02
N GLU A 98 -3.75 27.94 -0.85
CA GLU A 98 -4.25 29.27 -0.49
C GLU A 98 -3.12 30.30 -0.62
N PRO A 99 -3.31 31.39 -1.41
CA PRO A 99 -2.23 32.33 -1.68
C PRO A 99 -1.66 33.02 -0.44
N ASN A 100 -2.47 33.15 0.60
CA ASN A 100 -2.11 33.93 1.80
C ASN A 100 -1.57 33.05 2.94
N SER A 101 -2.05 31.82 3.06
CA SER A 101 -1.66 30.90 4.16
C SER A 101 -0.68 29.83 3.73
N GLY A 102 -0.61 29.52 2.43
CA GLY A 102 0.15 28.39 1.91
C GLY A 102 -0.44 27.04 2.31
N GLU A 103 -1.65 27.00 2.84
CA GLU A 103 -2.34 25.76 3.16
C GLU A 103 -2.94 25.13 1.89
N PRO A 104 -2.93 23.80 1.79
CA PRO A 104 -3.51 23.12 0.64
C PRO A 104 -5.04 23.28 0.63
N ILE A 105 -5.58 23.75 -0.49
CA ILE A 105 -7.01 23.77 -0.74
C ILE A 105 -7.44 22.38 -1.16
N GLN A 106 -8.48 21.84 -0.53
CA GLN A 106 -9.10 20.63 -1.05
C GLN A 106 -9.86 20.98 -2.34
N PRO A 107 -9.58 20.30 -3.46
CA PRO A 107 -10.27 20.57 -4.70
C PRO A 107 -11.76 20.27 -4.55
N VAL A 108 -12.58 21.25 -4.94
CA VAL A 108 -14.04 21.13 -4.96
C VAL A 108 -14.49 20.37 -6.21
N ASN A 109 -13.62 20.27 -7.20
CA ASN A 109 -13.92 19.68 -8.49
C ASN A 109 -12.73 18.83 -9.00
N ILE A 110 -13.04 17.60 -9.35
CA ILE A 110 -12.07 16.63 -9.87
C ILE A 110 -11.93 16.66 -11.41
N GLU A 111 -12.69 17.51 -12.09
CA GLU A 111 -12.75 17.55 -13.56
C GLU A 111 -11.44 17.99 -14.23
N ASN A 112 -10.62 18.73 -13.53
CA ASN A 112 -9.35 19.23 -14.02
C ASN A 112 -8.14 18.37 -13.65
N GLU A 113 -8.36 17.21 -13.06
CA GLU A 113 -7.28 16.34 -12.66
C GLU A 113 -6.79 15.48 -13.83
N ILE A 114 -5.49 15.33 -13.89
CA ILE A 114 -4.87 14.38 -14.82
C ILE A 114 -4.71 13.06 -14.08
N PHE A 115 -5.58 12.12 -14.40
CA PHE A 115 -5.48 10.76 -13.89
C PHE A 115 -4.59 9.91 -14.78
N MET A 116 -3.95 8.95 -14.16
CA MET A 116 -3.21 7.92 -14.84
C MET A 116 -3.46 6.59 -14.11
N THR A 117 -3.68 5.52 -14.85
CA THR A 117 -3.71 4.19 -14.26
C THR A 117 -2.32 3.82 -13.76
N GLU A 118 -2.22 2.96 -12.75
CA GLU A 118 -0.91 2.50 -12.28
C GLU A 118 -0.13 1.75 -13.36
N SER A 119 -0.82 1.02 -14.23
CA SER A 119 -0.20 0.34 -15.36
C SER A 119 0.41 1.32 -16.39
N GLU A 120 -0.19 2.48 -16.57
CA GLU A 120 0.37 3.56 -17.37
C GLU A 120 1.51 4.24 -16.66
N MET A 121 1.34 4.58 -15.39
CA MET A 121 2.39 5.20 -14.57
C MET A 121 3.64 4.33 -14.53
N LYS A 122 3.50 3.01 -14.39
CA LYS A 122 4.62 2.07 -14.37
C LYS A 122 5.50 2.13 -15.62
N LYS A 123 4.96 2.56 -16.77
CA LYS A 123 5.75 2.75 -18.01
C LYS A 123 6.73 3.92 -17.89
N TYR A 124 6.41 4.91 -17.08
CA TYR A 124 7.25 6.08 -16.82
C TYR A 124 8.08 5.95 -15.55
N ILE A 125 7.56 5.22 -14.57
CA ILE A 125 8.16 4.98 -13.25
C ILE A 125 8.28 3.45 -13.07
N PRO A 126 9.36 2.85 -13.59
CA PRO A 126 9.55 1.38 -13.52
C PRO A 126 9.59 0.83 -12.10
N GLU A 127 9.97 1.67 -11.12
CA GLU A 127 10.02 1.34 -9.70
C GLU A 127 8.64 1.21 -9.07
N LEU A 128 7.57 1.72 -9.71
CA LEU A 128 6.22 1.63 -9.18
C LEU A 128 5.81 0.17 -8.98
N GLN A 129 5.43 -0.18 -7.77
CA GLN A 129 4.87 -1.49 -7.44
C GLN A 129 3.36 -1.45 -7.63
N VAL A 130 2.87 -2.20 -8.59
CA VAL A 130 1.43 -2.39 -8.78
C VAL A 130 0.91 -3.36 -7.71
N PRO A 131 -0.28 -3.12 -7.13
CA PRO A 131 -0.91 -4.04 -6.20
C PRO A 131 -1.07 -5.44 -6.76
N ALA A 132 -0.88 -6.45 -5.91
CA ALA A 132 -1.26 -7.82 -6.25
C ALA A 132 -2.79 -7.97 -6.24
N VAL A 133 -3.46 -7.27 -5.30
CA VAL A 133 -4.92 -7.27 -5.19
C VAL A 133 -5.41 -5.88 -4.80
N TRP A 134 -6.43 -5.41 -5.48
CA TRP A 134 -7.20 -4.23 -5.07
C TRP A 134 -8.26 -4.60 -4.05
N LEU A 135 -8.39 -3.76 -3.02
CA LEU A 135 -9.44 -3.83 -2.00
C LEU A 135 -10.31 -2.57 -2.15
N PRO A 136 -11.34 -2.59 -3.00
CA PRO A 136 -12.12 -1.40 -3.32
C PRO A 136 -12.65 -0.70 -2.07
N HIS A 137 -12.32 0.60 -1.94
CA HIS A 137 -12.66 1.41 -0.78
C HIS A 137 -14.17 1.46 -0.56
N GLY A 138 -14.59 1.26 0.68
CA GLY A 138 -16.02 1.21 1.07
C GLY A 138 -16.73 -0.10 0.74
N ILE A 139 -16.13 -0.96 -0.09
CA ILE A 139 -16.69 -2.28 -0.48
C ILE A 139 -15.97 -3.41 0.25
N LEU A 140 -14.67 -3.55 0.04
CA LEU A 140 -13.87 -4.60 0.68
C LEU A 140 -13.04 -4.10 1.86
N GLY A 141 -13.13 -2.83 2.18
CA GLY A 141 -12.53 -2.23 3.36
C GLY A 141 -12.51 -0.71 3.29
N ILE A 142 -12.30 -0.09 4.45
CA ILE A 142 -12.00 1.34 4.62
C ILE A 142 -10.65 1.49 5.29
N SER A 143 -10.35 0.59 6.23
CA SER A 143 -9.10 0.57 7.00
C SER A 143 -8.58 -0.87 7.04
N ASN A 144 -8.01 -1.29 5.90
CA ASN A 144 -7.45 -2.64 5.74
C ASN A 144 -6.33 -2.85 6.75
N SER A 145 -6.37 -4.00 7.40
CA SER A 145 -5.49 -4.31 8.52
C SER A 145 -4.69 -5.59 8.29
N GLU A 146 -4.56 -6.45 9.28
CA GLU A 146 -3.74 -7.66 9.23
C GLU A 146 -4.06 -8.53 8.02
N ILE A 147 -3.03 -9.19 7.53
CA ILE A 147 -3.06 -10.15 6.44
C ILE A 147 -2.43 -11.46 6.92
N VAL A 148 -3.16 -12.55 6.78
CA VAL A 148 -2.68 -13.88 7.17
C VAL A 148 -2.99 -14.90 6.08
N LYS A 149 -2.06 -15.84 5.86
CA LYS A 149 -2.32 -17.01 5.03
C LYS A 149 -2.95 -18.11 5.88
N ILE A 150 -3.99 -18.76 5.37
CA ILE A 150 -4.63 -19.90 6.01
C ILE A 150 -3.70 -21.13 5.87
N PRO A 151 -3.28 -21.75 6.98
CA PRO A 151 -2.39 -22.89 6.90
C PRO A 151 -3.06 -24.08 6.21
N LYS A 152 -2.23 -24.94 5.63
CA LYS A 152 -2.69 -26.20 5.05
C LYS A 152 -3.33 -27.10 6.10
N GLY A 153 -4.46 -27.72 5.75
CA GLY A 153 -5.22 -28.59 6.65
C GLY A 153 -6.03 -27.85 7.72
N VAL A 154 -6.06 -26.52 7.65
CA VAL A 154 -6.79 -25.69 8.60
C VAL A 154 -7.87 -24.90 7.86
N PHE A 155 -9.02 -24.66 8.51
CA PHE A 155 -10.12 -23.84 8.02
C PHE A 155 -10.83 -24.38 6.75
N GLY A 156 -10.92 -25.72 6.63
CA GLY A 156 -11.71 -26.42 5.61
C GLY A 156 -11.25 -26.11 4.17
N PRO A 157 -12.20 -25.80 3.24
CA PRO A 157 -11.87 -25.65 1.82
C PRO A 157 -11.11 -24.37 1.48
N PHE A 158 -10.76 -23.53 2.47
CA PHE A 158 -10.10 -22.24 2.28
C PHE A 158 -8.60 -22.27 2.57
N GLU A 159 -8.06 -23.46 2.85
CA GLU A 159 -6.61 -23.63 3.07
C GLU A 159 -5.79 -23.00 1.94
N GLU A 160 -4.60 -22.48 2.26
CA GLU A 160 -3.66 -21.78 1.37
C GLU A 160 -4.16 -20.44 0.83
N GLN A 161 -5.42 -20.07 1.02
CA GLN A 161 -5.93 -18.74 0.72
C GLN A 161 -5.57 -17.76 1.84
N TRP A 162 -5.82 -16.47 1.61
CA TRP A 162 -5.47 -15.44 2.59
C TRP A 162 -6.71 -14.78 3.17
N LEU A 163 -6.56 -14.25 4.37
CA LEU A 163 -7.57 -13.41 5.02
C LEU A 163 -6.99 -12.03 5.25
N VAL A 164 -7.80 -11.01 5.01
CA VAL A 164 -7.49 -9.61 5.29
C VAL A 164 -8.58 -9.06 6.19
N GLY A 165 -8.17 -8.51 7.33
CA GLY A 165 -9.05 -7.81 8.25
C GLY A 165 -9.34 -6.38 7.77
N ASP A 166 -10.48 -5.85 8.19
CA ASP A 166 -10.80 -4.44 8.07
C ASP A 166 -11.26 -3.87 9.41
N GLN A 167 -10.57 -2.84 9.87
CA GLN A 167 -10.89 -2.17 11.11
C GLN A 167 -12.10 -1.24 10.95
N GLY A 168 -12.24 -0.58 9.79
CA GLY A 168 -13.25 0.46 9.59
C GLY A 168 -14.66 -0.07 9.41
N GLN A 169 -14.84 -1.20 8.75
CA GLN A 169 -16.14 -1.81 8.49
C GLN A 169 -16.38 -3.11 9.27
N SER A 170 -15.49 -3.50 10.18
CA SER A 170 -15.61 -4.72 10.98
C SER A 170 -15.87 -5.95 10.11
N LYS A 171 -15.05 -6.13 9.09
CA LYS A 171 -15.20 -7.23 8.13
C LYS A 171 -13.89 -7.99 7.90
N LEU A 172 -14.07 -9.16 7.33
CA LEU A 172 -13.01 -10.04 6.90
C LEU A 172 -13.18 -10.33 5.42
N SER A 173 -12.15 -10.07 4.64
CA SER A 173 -12.08 -10.40 3.23
C SER A 173 -11.25 -11.65 3.04
N ARG A 174 -11.67 -12.53 2.13
CA ARG A 174 -10.90 -13.68 1.67
C ARG A 174 -10.23 -13.36 0.36
N VAL A 175 -8.99 -13.78 0.19
CA VAL A 175 -8.18 -13.49 -0.97
C VAL A 175 -7.63 -14.79 -1.55
N PHE A 176 -7.76 -14.95 -2.85
CA PHE A 176 -7.02 -15.93 -3.62
C PHE A 176 -5.85 -15.25 -4.30
N MET A 177 -4.69 -15.86 -4.25
CA MET A 177 -3.45 -15.33 -4.81
C MET A 177 -2.81 -16.35 -5.73
N GLU A 178 -2.32 -15.90 -6.87
CA GLU A 178 -1.57 -16.73 -7.81
C GLU A 178 -0.36 -15.97 -8.37
N LYS A 179 0.58 -16.71 -8.93
CA LYS A 179 1.75 -16.14 -9.59
C LYS A 179 1.63 -16.36 -11.10
N VAL A 180 1.59 -15.26 -11.86
CA VAL A 180 1.48 -15.27 -13.32
C VAL A 180 2.69 -14.55 -13.90
N ASN A 181 3.46 -15.24 -14.74
CA ASN A 181 4.69 -14.70 -15.33
C ASN A 181 5.67 -14.08 -14.30
N GLY A 182 5.72 -14.66 -13.10
CA GLY A 182 6.59 -14.18 -12.02
C GLY A 182 6.02 -13.04 -11.17
N GLU A 183 4.90 -12.45 -11.53
CA GLU A 183 4.20 -11.43 -10.75
C GLU A 183 3.02 -12.02 -9.99
N LEU A 184 2.80 -11.53 -8.77
CA LEU A 184 1.65 -11.91 -7.95
C LEU A 184 0.43 -11.10 -8.35
N GLN A 185 -0.67 -11.80 -8.52
CA GLN A 185 -2.00 -11.24 -8.73
C GLN A 185 -3.03 -12.06 -8.01
N GLY A 186 -4.20 -11.48 -7.78
CA GLY A 186 -5.27 -12.19 -7.10
C GLY A 186 -6.59 -11.47 -7.14
N CYS A 187 -7.53 -12.01 -6.40
CA CYS A 187 -8.86 -11.42 -6.23
C CYS A 187 -9.31 -11.56 -4.78
N ALA A 188 -10.19 -10.67 -4.38
CA ALA A 188 -10.72 -10.62 -3.02
C ALA A 188 -12.25 -10.62 -3.02
N TRP A 189 -12.82 -11.22 -2.00
CA TRP A 189 -14.26 -11.24 -1.73
C TRP A 189 -14.54 -10.91 -0.28
N GLU A 190 -15.69 -10.35 0.00
CA GLU A 190 -16.21 -10.32 1.36
C GLU A 190 -16.41 -11.75 1.85
N PHE A 191 -15.83 -12.07 3.00
CA PHE A 191 -15.94 -13.40 3.60
C PHE A 191 -16.86 -13.39 4.81
N ARG A 192 -16.68 -12.41 5.69
CA ARG A 192 -17.52 -12.23 6.89
C ARG A 192 -17.59 -10.76 7.25
N ASN A 193 -18.75 -10.31 7.65
CA ASN A 193 -19.01 -8.98 8.19
C ASN A 193 -19.78 -9.05 9.50
N GLY A 194 -20.02 -7.89 10.12
CA GLY A 194 -20.84 -7.78 11.32
C GLY A 194 -20.13 -8.22 12.60
N PHE A 195 -18.81 -8.12 12.65
CA PHE A 195 -18.09 -8.24 13.91
C PHE A 195 -18.41 -7.06 14.83
N GLN A 196 -18.40 -7.29 16.15
CA GLN A 196 -18.72 -6.26 17.13
C GLN A 196 -17.69 -5.12 17.19
N SER A 197 -16.48 -5.37 16.71
CA SER A 197 -15.43 -4.36 16.59
C SER A 197 -14.61 -4.58 15.33
N GLY A 198 -13.83 -3.57 14.93
CA GLY A 198 -12.91 -3.68 13.81
C GLY A 198 -11.86 -4.75 14.02
N ILE A 199 -11.49 -5.42 12.94
CA ILE A 199 -10.44 -6.44 12.94
C ILE A 199 -9.11 -5.73 12.70
N VAL A 200 -8.21 -5.78 13.68
CA VAL A 200 -6.88 -5.12 13.59
C VAL A 200 -5.77 -6.15 13.44
N ARG A 201 -5.86 -7.26 14.19
CA ARG A 201 -4.86 -8.33 14.17
C ARG A 201 -5.53 -9.69 14.10
N MET A 202 -4.85 -10.61 13.41
CA MET A 202 -5.24 -12.01 13.30
C MET A 202 -4.02 -12.89 13.46
N ALA A 203 -4.19 -14.07 14.05
CA ALA A 203 -3.17 -15.10 14.15
C ALA A 203 -3.82 -16.48 14.17
N TRP A 204 -3.08 -17.48 13.77
CA TRP A 204 -3.45 -18.88 13.95
C TRP A 204 -2.88 -19.38 15.28
N ALA A 205 -3.68 -20.14 16.01
CA ALA A 205 -3.28 -20.79 17.26
C ALA A 205 -2.85 -22.25 17.00
#